data_372125d8798f64c6c43f0eb7466e8f62
#
_entry.id   372125d8798f64c6c43f0eb7466e8f62
#
_cell.length_a   1.000
_cell.length_b   1.000
_cell.length_c   1.000
_cell.angle_alpha   90.00
_cell.angle_beta   90.00
_cell.angle_gamma   90.00
#
_symmetry.space_group_name_H-M   'P 1'
#
loop_
_entity.id
_entity.type
_entity.pdbx_description
1 polymer ?
#
loop_
_entity_poly.entity_id
_entity_poly.type
_entity_poly.pdbx_seq_one_letter_code
_entity_poly.pdbx_strand_id
1 'polypeptide(L)'
;DKNYNLTSVTDPMGYVTETVFDKDNQVIEEKDALKQKVSYTYDKTGQITSVTDKRGFITKYTYDAHGNLLTATDRLGLKTKFSYDENDNLTQVIDAMGQGTAYEYDTMNNLTAFISSSGKTTKYTYDLEGNLKSIKDPAGREEGFGYDEKGRLSSHTYASGKKTVYDYDKLNHLLEKSYETAKGK
;
A
#
# COMPACT_ATOMS: atom_id res chain seq x y z
N ASP A 1 -24.64 12.82 -18.81
CA ASP A 1 -24.58 12.41 -20.21
C ASP A 1 -25.66 11.35 -20.54
N LYS A 2 -25.59 10.74 -21.71
CA LYS A 2 -26.56 9.71 -22.15
C LYS A 2 -26.51 8.44 -21.31
N ASN A 3 -25.38 8.18 -20.66
CA ASN A 3 -25.13 7.00 -19.82
C ASN A 3 -25.36 7.30 -18.34
N TYR A 4 -26.01 8.42 -18.01
CA TYR A 4 -26.25 8.90 -16.65
C TYR A 4 -24.97 9.24 -15.85
N ASN A 5 -23.83 9.45 -16.52
CA ASN A 5 -22.63 9.93 -15.84
C ASN A 5 -22.77 11.40 -15.49
N LEU A 6 -22.30 11.77 -14.30
CA LEU A 6 -22.26 13.15 -13.83
C LEU A 6 -21.10 13.90 -14.52
N THR A 7 -21.43 14.78 -15.46
CA THR A 7 -20.45 15.49 -16.30
C THR A 7 -20.07 16.86 -15.80
N SER A 8 -20.81 17.41 -14.83
CA SER A 8 -20.53 18.74 -14.27
C SER A 8 -21.09 18.89 -12.87
N VAL A 9 -20.34 19.55 -12.00
CA VAL A 9 -20.76 19.95 -10.66
C VAL A 9 -20.50 21.44 -10.49
N THR A 10 -21.52 22.18 -10.03
CA THR A 10 -21.38 23.60 -9.65
C THR A 10 -21.50 23.72 -8.14
N ASP A 11 -20.51 24.31 -7.49
CA ASP A 11 -20.55 24.54 -6.05
C ASP A 11 -21.42 25.75 -5.69
N PRO A 12 -21.75 26.00 -4.39
CA PRO A 12 -22.55 27.16 -3.98
C PRO A 12 -21.94 28.53 -4.31
N MET A 13 -20.65 28.59 -4.61
CA MET A 13 -19.95 29.81 -5.02
C MET A 13 -19.94 30.01 -6.56
N GLY A 14 -20.55 29.08 -7.31
CA GLY A 14 -20.62 29.12 -8.76
C GLY A 14 -19.39 28.53 -9.49
N TYR A 15 -18.46 27.92 -8.79
CA TYR A 15 -17.32 27.23 -9.44
C TYR A 15 -17.77 25.93 -10.08
N VAL A 16 -17.37 25.72 -11.33
CA VAL A 16 -17.78 24.56 -12.12
C VAL A 16 -16.59 23.63 -12.32
N THR A 17 -16.76 22.36 -11.97
CA THR A 17 -15.88 21.26 -12.36
C THR A 17 -16.55 20.42 -13.44
N GLU A 18 -15.79 19.94 -14.42
CA GLU A 18 -16.31 19.16 -15.55
C GLU A 18 -15.59 17.81 -15.62
N THR A 19 -16.32 16.74 -15.95
CA THR A 19 -15.79 15.40 -16.18
C THR A 19 -16.26 14.88 -17.53
N VAL A 20 -15.33 14.38 -18.34
CA VAL A 20 -15.60 13.78 -19.63
C VAL A 20 -15.37 12.27 -19.54
N PHE A 21 -16.31 11.52 -20.09
CA PHE A 21 -16.28 10.06 -20.12
C PHE A 21 -16.15 9.56 -21.56
N ASP A 22 -15.52 8.40 -21.73
CA ASP A 22 -15.53 7.69 -23.00
C ASP A 22 -16.80 6.83 -23.17
N LYS A 23 -16.85 6.03 -24.24
CA LYS A 23 -17.98 5.13 -24.55
C LYS A 23 -18.15 3.99 -23.53
N ASP A 24 -17.10 3.65 -22.77
CA ASP A 24 -17.05 2.58 -21.79
C ASP A 24 -17.25 3.13 -20.36
N ASN A 25 -17.69 4.40 -20.22
CA ASN A 25 -17.92 5.14 -18.98
C ASN A 25 -16.65 5.36 -18.14
N GLN A 26 -15.48 5.36 -18.77
CA GLN A 26 -14.22 5.69 -18.12
C GLN A 26 -13.97 7.20 -18.18
N VAL A 27 -13.46 7.78 -17.11
CA VAL A 27 -13.12 9.22 -17.06
C VAL A 27 -11.88 9.46 -17.91
N ILE A 28 -12.01 10.20 -19.01
CA ILE A 28 -10.89 10.56 -19.90
C ILE A 28 -10.34 11.96 -19.66
N GLU A 29 -11.12 12.84 -19.04
CA GLU A 29 -10.69 14.20 -18.71
C GLU A 29 -11.47 14.75 -17.50
N GLU A 30 -10.77 15.42 -16.60
CA GLU A 30 -11.34 16.22 -15.53
C GLU A 30 -10.84 17.65 -15.64
N LYS A 31 -11.75 18.64 -15.53
CA LYS A 31 -11.42 20.07 -15.48
C LYS A 31 -11.84 20.67 -14.16
N ASP A 32 -10.95 21.41 -13.55
CA ASP A 32 -11.29 22.20 -12.37
C ASP A 32 -11.95 23.55 -12.75
N ALA A 33 -12.34 24.32 -11.74
CA ALA A 33 -12.96 25.62 -11.90
C ALA A 33 -12.07 26.67 -12.61
N LEU A 34 -10.75 26.46 -12.61
CA LEU A 34 -9.77 27.28 -13.34
C LEU A 34 -9.52 26.77 -14.76
N LYS A 35 -10.30 25.80 -15.24
CA LYS A 35 -10.17 25.13 -16.55
C LYS A 35 -8.85 24.39 -16.74
N GLN A 36 -8.12 24.12 -15.64
CA GLN A 36 -6.97 23.24 -15.68
C GLN A 36 -7.46 21.80 -15.77
N LYS A 37 -6.79 21.00 -16.60
CA LYS A 37 -7.26 19.64 -16.89
C LYS A 37 -6.27 18.57 -16.50
N VAL A 38 -6.79 17.41 -16.09
CA VAL A 38 -6.11 16.13 -16.00
C VAL A 38 -6.74 15.21 -17.04
N SER A 39 -5.94 14.45 -17.78
CA SER A 39 -6.45 13.52 -18.79
C SER A 39 -5.90 12.12 -18.57
N TYR A 40 -6.69 11.12 -18.94
CA TYR A 40 -6.40 9.70 -18.72
C TYR A 40 -6.53 8.93 -20.03
N THR A 41 -5.69 7.91 -20.21
CA THR A 41 -5.87 6.90 -21.26
C THR A 41 -5.91 5.52 -20.64
N TYR A 42 -6.61 4.61 -21.28
CA TYR A 42 -6.86 3.26 -20.78
C TYR A 42 -6.45 2.22 -21.83
N ASP A 43 -6.17 1.02 -21.37
CA ASP A 43 -6.07 -0.14 -22.22
C ASP A 43 -7.45 -0.80 -22.43
N LYS A 44 -7.46 -1.95 -23.13
CA LYS A 44 -8.70 -2.68 -23.42
C LYS A 44 -9.35 -3.33 -22.21
N THR A 45 -8.61 -3.45 -21.10
CA THR A 45 -9.08 -4.04 -19.83
C THR A 45 -9.54 -2.97 -18.83
N GLY A 46 -9.42 -1.68 -19.18
CA GLY A 46 -9.84 -0.56 -18.34
C GLY A 46 -8.77 -0.04 -17.40
N GLN A 47 -7.51 -0.46 -17.58
CA GLN A 47 -6.40 0.00 -16.76
C GLN A 47 -5.81 1.30 -17.32
N ILE A 48 -5.46 2.24 -16.43
CA ILE A 48 -4.88 3.53 -16.82
C ILE A 48 -3.48 3.32 -17.41
N THR A 49 -3.30 3.62 -18.69
CA THR A 49 -2.00 3.55 -19.37
C THR A 49 -1.23 4.87 -19.35
N SER A 50 -1.92 6.01 -19.20
CA SER A 50 -1.27 7.28 -18.93
C SER A 50 -2.15 8.27 -18.18
N VAL A 51 -1.50 9.16 -17.44
CA VAL A 51 -2.10 10.33 -16.82
C VAL A 51 -1.34 11.56 -17.28
N THR A 52 -2.06 12.56 -17.82
CA THR A 52 -1.50 13.89 -18.11
C THR A 52 -1.99 14.86 -17.05
N ASP A 53 -1.05 15.43 -16.28
CA ASP A 53 -1.37 16.36 -15.20
C ASP A 53 -1.77 17.75 -15.73
N LYS A 54 -2.18 18.64 -14.82
CA LYS A 54 -2.59 20.03 -15.12
C LYS A 54 -1.51 20.87 -15.80
N ARG A 55 -0.23 20.46 -15.74
CA ARG A 55 0.91 21.13 -16.39
C ARG A 55 1.25 20.51 -17.74
N GLY A 56 0.53 19.46 -18.15
CA GLY A 56 0.80 18.72 -19.37
C GLY A 56 1.89 17.65 -19.24
N PHE A 57 2.32 17.32 -18.02
CA PHE A 57 3.30 16.25 -17.81
C PHE A 57 2.62 14.89 -17.85
N ILE A 58 3.25 13.94 -18.55
CA ILE A 58 2.70 12.61 -18.76
C ILE A 58 3.45 11.60 -17.90
N THR A 59 2.70 10.82 -17.12
CA THR A 59 3.16 9.59 -16.48
C THR A 59 2.53 8.41 -17.22
N LYS A 60 3.31 7.38 -17.55
CA LYS A 60 2.87 6.17 -18.29
C LYS A 60 2.96 4.94 -17.40
N TYR A 61 2.04 4.01 -17.59
CA TYR A 61 1.93 2.78 -16.84
C TYR A 61 1.84 1.57 -17.77
N THR A 62 2.38 0.43 -17.35
CA THR A 62 2.20 -0.85 -18.02
C THR A 62 1.85 -1.91 -16.98
N TYR A 63 1.10 -2.91 -17.39
CA TYR A 63 0.58 -3.96 -16.53
C TYR A 63 0.86 -5.34 -17.12
N ASP A 64 0.80 -6.36 -16.29
CA ASP A 64 0.80 -7.76 -16.72
C ASP A 64 -0.64 -8.22 -17.07
N ALA A 65 -0.77 -9.50 -17.39
CA ALA A 65 -2.06 -10.10 -17.76
C ALA A 65 -3.03 -10.23 -16.57
N HIS A 66 -2.53 -10.20 -15.32
CA HIS A 66 -3.34 -10.24 -14.10
C HIS A 66 -3.80 -8.84 -13.66
N GLY A 67 -3.21 -7.79 -14.23
CA GLY A 67 -3.53 -6.42 -13.88
C GLY A 67 -2.55 -5.77 -12.92
N ASN A 68 -1.45 -6.44 -12.61
CA ASN A 68 -0.41 -5.90 -11.73
C ASN A 68 0.43 -4.85 -12.46
N LEU A 69 0.75 -3.75 -11.81
CA LEU A 69 1.56 -2.66 -12.36
C LEU A 69 3.01 -3.12 -12.59
N LEU A 70 3.45 -3.24 -13.83
CA LEU A 70 4.84 -3.61 -14.15
C LEU A 70 5.79 -2.42 -14.20
N THR A 71 5.32 -1.28 -14.71
CA THR A 71 6.17 -0.08 -14.78
C THR A 71 5.36 1.20 -14.60
N ALA A 72 5.99 2.18 -13.95
CA ALA A 72 5.59 3.58 -13.97
C ALA A 72 6.73 4.41 -14.56
N THR A 73 6.45 5.21 -15.60
CA THR A 73 7.45 6.05 -16.27
C THR A 73 7.02 7.50 -16.15
N ASP A 74 7.86 8.33 -15.55
CA ASP A 74 7.58 9.74 -15.35
C ASP A 74 7.83 10.58 -16.63
N ARG A 75 7.58 11.89 -16.52
CA ARG A 75 7.77 12.86 -17.62
C ARG A 75 9.21 12.96 -18.14
N LEU A 76 10.22 12.56 -17.35
CA LEU A 76 11.63 12.59 -17.72
C LEU A 76 12.08 11.25 -18.34
N GLY A 77 11.19 10.27 -18.43
CA GLY A 77 11.49 8.91 -18.88
C GLY A 77 12.09 8.04 -17.77
N LEU A 78 12.11 8.52 -16.54
CA LEU A 78 12.58 7.74 -15.39
C LEU A 78 11.54 6.65 -15.06
N LYS A 79 12.02 5.42 -15.00
CA LYS A 79 11.17 4.23 -14.91
C LYS A 79 11.35 3.51 -13.58
N THR A 80 10.26 3.36 -12.83
CA THR A 80 10.15 2.42 -11.71
C THR A 80 9.57 1.11 -12.22
N LYS A 81 10.15 -0.02 -11.80
CA LYS A 81 9.72 -1.38 -12.17
C LYS A 81 9.21 -2.11 -10.94
N PHE A 82 8.21 -2.94 -11.15
CA PHE A 82 7.57 -3.78 -10.14
C PHE A 82 7.59 -5.23 -10.60
N SER A 83 7.78 -6.17 -9.68
CA SER A 83 7.73 -7.61 -9.95
C SER A 83 6.83 -8.27 -8.91
N TYR A 84 6.17 -9.35 -9.32
CA TYR A 84 5.21 -10.08 -8.50
C TYR A 84 5.49 -11.57 -8.54
N ASP A 85 5.00 -12.31 -7.56
CA ASP A 85 4.99 -13.77 -7.57
C ASP A 85 3.71 -14.32 -8.24
N GLU A 86 3.55 -15.65 -8.23
CA GLU A 86 2.40 -16.34 -8.81
C GLU A 86 1.08 -16.06 -8.07
N ASN A 87 1.13 -15.51 -6.86
CA ASN A 87 -0.03 -15.13 -6.04
C ASN A 87 -0.32 -13.62 -6.10
N ASP A 88 0.30 -12.89 -7.05
CA ASP A 88 0.20 -11.44 -7.24
C ASP A 88 0.76 -10.62 -6.04
N ASN A 89 1.60 -11.21 -5.19
CA ASN A 89 2.32 -10.47 -4.16
C ASN A 89 3.48 -9.69 -4.78
N LEU A 90 3.64 -8.41 -4.40
CA LEU A 90 4.76 -7.57 -4.85
C LEU A 90 6.09 -8.08 -4.28
N THR A 91 6.97 -8.62 -5.14
CA THR A 91 8.27 -9.18 -4.70
C THR A 91 9.43 -8.21 -4.85
N GLN A 92 9.33 -7.23 -5.76
CA GLN A 92 10.42 -6.27 -5.96
C GLN A 92 9.91 -4.93 -6.51
N VAL A 93 10.55 -3.85 -6.06
CA VAL A 93 10.46 -2.51 -6.67
C VAL A 93 11.87 -2.05 -6.99
N ILE A 94 12.13 -1.66 -8.26
CA ILE A 94 13.40 -1.08 -8.71
C ILE A 94 13.12 0.34 -9.19
N ASP A 95 13.77 1.32 -8.58
CA ASP A 95 13.64 2.71 -8.99
C ASP A 95 14.42 3.03 -10.28
N ALA A 96 14.28 4.25 -10.77
CA ALA A 96 14.96 4.70 -11.98
C ALA A 96 16.49 4.78 -11.87
N MET A 97 17.04 4.76 -10.67
CA MET A 97 18.49 4.73 -10.40
C MET A 97 19.02 3.30 -10.28
N GLY A 98 18.13 2.28 -10.42
CA GLY A 98 18.47 0.87 -10.27
C GLY A 98 18.53 0.39 -8.83
N GLN A 99 18.09 1.22 -7.86
CA GLN A 99 18.03 0.81 -6.47
C GLN A 99 16.74 -0.01 -6.25
N GLY A 100 16.90 -1.19 -5.67
CA GLY A 100 15.81 -2.13 -5.48
C GLY A 100 15.46 -2.37 -4.02
N THR A 101 14.18 -2.50 -3.73
CA THR A 101 13.67 -3.13 -2.50
C THR A 101 13.05 -4.46 -2.85
N ALA A 102 13.14 -5.45 -1.94
CA ALA A 102 12.53 -6.76 -2.16
C ALA A 102 11.66 -7.18 -0.97
N TYR A 103 10.72 -8.06 -1.24
CA TYR A 103 9.73 -8.56 -0.31
C TYR A 103 9.63 -10.07 -0.46
N GLU A 104 9.56 -10.80 0.64
CA GLU A 104 9.37 -12.25 0.67
C GLU A 104 8.09 -12.56 1.43
N TYR A 105 7.39 -13.61 0.99
CA TYR A 105 6.11 -14.01 1.57
C TYR A 105 6.12 -15.50 1.92
N ASP A 106 5.27 -15.89 2.84
CA ASP A 106 4.99 -17.30 3.13
C ASP A 106 3.86 -17.83 2.21
N THR A 107 3.54 -19.09 2.38
CA THR A 107 2.48 -19.77 1.59
C THR A 107 1.06 -19.23 1.88
N MET A 108 0.89 -18.44 2.93
CA MET A 108 -0.37 -17.77 3.29
C MET A 108 -0.41 -16.30 2.85
N ASN A 109 0.58 -15.87 2.03
CA ASN A 109 0.78 -14.50 1.55
C ASN A 109 1.09 -13.47 2.67
N ASN A 110 1.59 -13.91 3.82
CA ASN A 110 2.10 -13.00 4.84
C ASN A 110 3.51 -12.56 4.49
N LEU A 111 3.83 -11.27 4.64
CA LEU A 111 5.16 -10.71 4.39
C LEU A 111 6.16 -11.24 5.43
N THR A 112 7.15 -12.05 5.02
CA THR A 112 8.16 -12.64 5.92
C THR A 112 9.47 -11.86 5.94
N ALA A 113 9.80 -11.13 4.86
CA ALA A 113 10.97 -10.26 4.83
C ALA A 113 10.75 -9.01 3.98
N PHE A 114 11.30 -7.89 4.46
CA PHE A 114 11.52 -6.66 3.70
C PHE A 114 13.03 -6.43 3.59
N ILE A 115 13.52 -6.30 2.37
CA ILE A 115 14.94 -6.08 2.06
C ILE A 115 15.06 -4.68 1.43
N SER A 116 15.70 -3.76 2.14
CA SER A 116 15.92 -2.39 1.65
C SER A 116 16.91 -2.34 0.49
N SER A 117 16.96 -1.24 -0.24
CA SER A 117 17.93 -1.00 -1.31
C SER A 117 19.40 -1.08 -0.85
N SER A 118 19.67 -0.93 0.44
CA SER A 118 21.00 -1.12 1.03
C SER A 118 21.29 -2.56 1.46
N GLY A 119 20.40 -3.53 1.16
CA GLY A 119 20.51 -4.94 1.52
C GLY A 119 20.18 -5.25 2.99
N LYS A 120 19.69 -4.27 3.76
CA LYS A 120 19.26 -4.48 5.15
C LYS A 120 17.91 -5.17 5.18
N THR A 121 17.80 -6.25 5.98
CA THR A 121 16.60 -7.08 6.05
C THR A 121 15.88 -6.91 7.38
N THR A 122 14.59 -6.62 7.32
CA THR A 122 13.64 -6.75 8.43
C THR A 122 12.85 -8.03 8.22
N LYS A 123 12.74 -8.87 9.25
CA LYS A 123 12.00 -10.16 9.19
C LYS A 123 10.75 -10.10 10.04
N TYR A 124 9.72 -10.78 9.58
CA TYR A 124 8.41 -10.90 10.23
C TYR A 124 8.08 -12.37 10.42
N THR A 125 7.48 -12.72 11.53
CA THR A 125 6.94 -14.07 11.76
C THR A 125 5.48 -13.97 12.19
N TYR A 126 4.73 -15.04 11.94
CA TYR A 126 3.29 -15.08 12.20
C TYR A 126 2.95 -16.33 13.02
N ASP A 127 1.84 -16.31 13.71
CA ASP A 127 1.26 -17.51 14.31
C ASP A 127 0.43 -18.29 13.28
N LEU A 128 -0.18 -19.40 13.71
CA LEU A 128 -0.98 -20.25 12.81
C LEU A 128 -2.28 -19.58 12.33
N GLU A 129 -2.74 -18.57 13.03
CA GLU A 129 -3.92 -17.77 12.73
C GLU A 129 -3.60 -16.60 11.79
N GLY A 130 -2.30 -16.38 11.46
CA GLY A 130 -1.83 -15.29 10.60
C GLY A 130 -1.60 -13.97 11.35
N ASN A 131 -1.64 -13.94 12.67
CA ASN A 131 -1.33 -12.75 13.44
C ASN A 131 0.19 -12.55 13.50
N LEU A 132 0.66 -11.30 13.43
CA LEU A 132 2.08 -10.95 13.50
C LEU A 132 2.66 -11.34 14.87
N LYS A 133 3.61 -12.30 14.89
CA LYS A 133 4.23 -12.83 16.11
C LYS A 133 5.50 -12.09 16.50
N SER A 134 6.36 -11.75 15.52
CA SER A 134 7.55 -10.96 15.79
C SER A 134 8.01 -10.12 14.60
N ILE A 135 8.74 -9.05 14.91
CA ILE A 135 9.50 -8.23 13.96
C ILE A 135 10.95 -8.23 14.39
N LYS A 136 11.86 -8.61 13.50
CA LYS A 136 13.30 -8.55 13.73
C LYS A 136 13.94 -7.55 12.78
N ASP A 137 14.53 -6.50 13.32
CA ASP A 137 15.18 -5.46 12.55
C ASP A 137 16.56 -5.90 12.00
N PRO A 138 17.16 -5.11 11.08
CA PRO A 138 18.47 -5.43 10.51
C PRO A 138 19.62 -5.45 11.54
N ALA A 139 19.45 -4.84 12.72
CA ALA A 139 20.43 -4.88 13.80
C ALA A 139 20.25 -6.10 14.71
N GLY A 140 19.28 -6.99 14.39
CA GLY A 140 18.98 -8.19 15.16
C GLY A 140 18.09 -7.93 16.38
N ARG A 141 17.59 -6.71 16.59
CA ARG A 141 16.66 -6.39 17.68
C ARG A 141 15.29 -6.94 17.31
N GLU A 142 14.64 -7.58 18.27
CA GLU A 142 13.37 -8.26 18.04
C GLU A 142 12.28 -7.73 18.97
N GLU A 143 11.11 -7.49 18.39
CA GLU A 143 9.87 -7.17 19.10
C GLU A 143 8.90 -8.33 18.93
N GLY A 144 8.18 -8.69 19.99
CA GLY A 144 7.24 -9.80 20.00
C GLY A 144 5.82 -9.36 20.34
N PHE A 145 4.85 -10.02 19.74
CA PHE A 145 3.43 -9.76 19.91
C PHE A 145 2.72 -11.04 20.33
N GLY A 146 1.82 -10.97 21.28
CA GLY A 146 0.99 -12.07 21.71
C GLY A 146 -0.48 -11.70 21.62
N TYR A 147 -1.33 -12.67 21.36
CA TYR A 147 -2.75 -12.48 21.16
C TYR A 147 -3.55 -13.36 22.11
N ASP A 148 -4.76 -12.98 22.42
CA ASP A 148 -5.70 -13.81 23.17
C ASP A 148 -6.49 -14.73 22.23
N GLU A 149 -7.34 -15.58 22.80
CA GLU A 149 -8.19 -16.53 22.05
C GLU A 149 -9.16 -15.89 21.04
N LYS A 150 -9.35 -14.56 21.13
CA LYS A 150 -10.18 -13.78 20.20
C LYS A 150 -9.36 -13.05 19.14
N GLY A 151 -8.03 -13.25 19.10
CA GLY A 151 -7.12 -12.56 18.20
C GLY A 151 -6.84 -11.09 18.58
N ARG A 152 -7.14 -10.65 19.82
CA ARG A 152 -6.84 -9.31 20.29
C ARG A 152 -5.41 -9.28 20.85
N LEU A 153 -4.67 -8.19 20.61
CA LEU A 153 -3.30 -8.03 21.12
C LEU A 153 -3.30 -8.11 22.66
N SER A 154 -2.77 -9.18 23.22
CA SER A 154 -2.67 -9.39 24.69
C SER A 154 -1.31 -8.99 25.25
N SER A 155 -0.27 -8.93 24.42
CA SER A 155 1.06 -8.46 24.86
C SER A 155 1.92 -7.94 23.73
N HIS A 156 2.82 -7.00 24.07
CA HIS A 156 3.88 -6.49 23.19
C HIS A 156 5.20 -6.49 23.97
N THR A 157 6.16 -7.25 23.51
CA THR A 157 7.53 -7.28 24.05
C THR A 157 8.40 -6.42 23.15
N TYR A 158 8.93 -5.34 23.67
CA TYR A 158 9.81 -4.42 22.96
C TYR A 158 11.22 -4.99 22.81
N ALA A 159 11.99 -4.48 21.86
CA ALA A 159 13.39 -4.84 21.64
C ALA A 159 14.27 -4.59 22.90
N SER A 160 13.86 -3.74 23.81
CA SER A 160 14.51 -3.52 25.12
C SER A 160 14.24 -4.61 26.14
N GLY A 161 13.38 -5.60 25.82
CA GLY A 161 12.91 -6.63 26.75
C GLY A 161 11.78 -6.18 27.69
N LYS A 162 11.36 -4.91 27.62
CA LYS A 162 10.15 -4.45 28.33
C LYS A 162 8.92 -5.07 27.68
N LYS A 163 7.91 -5.39 28.48
CA LYS A 163 6.66 -5.97 28.00
C LYS A 163 5.47 -5.14 28.47
N THR A 164 4.55 -4.88 27.58
CA THR A 164 3.22 -4.36 27.88
C THR A 164 2.21 -5.49 27.76
N VAL A 165 1.30 -5.57 28.71
CA VAL A 165 0.17 -6.54 28.71
C VAL A 165 -1.13 -5.75 28.62
N TYR A 166 -2.09 -6.29 27.88
CA TYR A 166 -3.38 -5.69 27.62
C TYR A 166 -4.49 -6.65 28.03
N ASP A 167 -5.43 -6.18 28.83
CA ASP A 167 -6.61 -6.90 29.24
C ASP A 167 -7.89 -6.25 28.70
N TYR A 168 -8.87 -7.08 28.35
CA TYR A 168 -10.11 -6.64 27.71
C TYR A 168 -11.35 -7.25 28.38
N ASP A 169 -12.43 -6.50 28.37
CA ASP A 169 -13.73 -7.03 28.77
C ASP A 169 -14.37 -7.93 27.67
N LYS A 170 -15.55 -8.46 27.97
CA LYS A 170 -16.32 -9.31 27.05
C LYS A 170 -16.82 -8.56 25.81
N LEU A 171 -16.90 -7.23 25.85
CA LEU A 171 -17.34 -6.33 24.79
C LEU A 171 -16.18 -5.78 23.95
N ASN A 172 -14.93 -6.27 24.21
CA ASN A 172 -13.69 -5.86 23.56
C ASN A 172 -13.19 -4.46 23.95
N HIS A 173 -13.69 -3.89 25.07
CA HIS A 173 -13.10 -2.67 25.61
C HIS A 173 -11.81 -3.00 26.35
N LEU A 174 -10.75 -2.20 26.18
CA LEU A 174 -9.51 -2.32 26.92
C LEU A 174 -9.78 -1.95 28.39
N LEU A 175 -9.57 -2.91 29.30
CA LEU A 175 -9.74 -2.72 30.73
C LEU A 175 -8.48 -2.21 31.39
N GLU A 176 -7.34 -2.83 31.06
CA GLU A 176 -6.06 -2.55 31.71
C GLU A 176 -4.92 -2.57 30.69
N LYS A 177 -3.91 -1.72 30.97
CA LYS A 177 -2.61 -1.73 30.32
C LYS A 177 -1.54 -1.72 31.40
N SER A 178 -0.89 -2.86 31.60
CA SER A 178 0.18 -3.01 32.58
C SER A 178 1.56 -3.17 31.93
N TYR A 179 2.62 -2.93 32.70
CA TYR A 179 4.00 -2.97 32.22
C TYR A 179 4.81 -3.96 33.05
N GLU A 180 5.43 -4.93 32.36
CA GLU A 180 6.40 -5.83 32.97
C GLU A 180 7.81 -5.36 32.60
N THR A 181 8.68 -5.19 33.58
CA THR A 181 10.11 -4.99 33.33
C THR A 181 10.80 -6.34 33.21
N ALA A 182 11.74 -6.46 32.26
CA ALA A 182 12.61 -7.64 32.23
C ALA A 182 13.24 -7.81 33.61
N LYS A 183 12.96 -8.94 34.28
CA LYS A 183 13.69 -9.29 35.52
C LYS A 183 15.15 -9.42 35.12
N GLY A 184 16.00 -8.57 35.67
CA GLY A 184 17.45 -8.63 35.47
C GLY A 184 17.97 -10.05 35.77
N LYS A 185 18.76 -10.58 34.84
CA LYS A 185 19.67 -11.70 35.14
C LYS A 185 20.87 -11.16 35.89
#